data_008c89e1952146469f96b6ff9c4114e2
#
_entry.id   008c89e1952146469f96b6ff9c4114e2
#
_cell.length_a   1.000
_cell.length_b   1.000
_cell.length_c   1.000
_cell.angle_alpha   90.00
_cell.angle_beta   90.00
_cell.angle_gamma   90.00
#
_symmetry.space_group_name_H-M   'P 1'
#
loop_
_entity.id
_entity.type
_entity.pdbx_description
1 polymer ?
#
loop_
_entity_poly.entity_id
_entity_poly.type
_entity_poly.pdbx_seq_one_letter_code
_entity_poly.pdbx_strand_id
1 'polypeptide(L)'
;ETAFSVAGRDLITGLPMRKTISITLVRAAFKDTLLECMKAVRSMLDRTPPEIRKAIYKNGIYLTGGIANMSGLDAYVESMTKIHTTAAEKPGICAVNGLKKIMLSKDLSKLAYSMLDESYRWMR
;
A
#
# COMPACT_ATOMS: atom_id res chain seq x y z
N GLU A 1 11.19 26.45 -1.76
CA GLU A 1 10.01 25.55 -1.71
C GLU A 1 9.92 24.83 -3.06
N THR A 2 9.94 23.48 -3.03
CA THR A 2 9.91 22.73 -4.28
C THR A 2 8.52 22.82 -4.89
N ALA A 3 8.43 23.35 -6.10
CA ALA A 3 7.20 23.45 -6.87
C ALA A 3 7.39 22.77 -8.23
N PHE A 4 6.33 22.24 -8.79
CA PHE A 4 6.35 21.60 -10.10
C PHE A 4 5.21 22.08 -10.99
N SER A 5 5.46 22.13 -12.29
CA SER A 5 4.48 22.56 -13.27
C SER A 5 3.66 21.36 -13.74
N VAL A 6 2.35 21.45 -13.60
CA VAL A 6 1.39 20.48 -14.11
C VAL A 6 0.64 21.05 -15.31
N ALA A 7 0.40 20.20 -16.29
CA ALA A 7 -0.47 20.52 -17.42
C ALA A 7 -1.88 19.99 -17.14
N GLY A 8 -2.87 20.78 -17.45
CA GLY A 8 -4.27 20.42 -17.27
C GLY A 8 -5.16 21.18 -18.22
N ARG A 9 -6.48 21.05 -18.06
CA ARG A 9 -7.50 21.78 -18.80
C ARG A 9 -8.25 22.69 -17.84
N ASP A 10 -8.37 23.95 -18.22
CA ASP A 10 -9.20 24.91 -17.50
C ASP A 10 -10.67 24.50 -17.60
N LEU A 11 -11.37 24.40 -16.46
CA LEU A 11 -12.76 23.92 -16.42
C LEU A 11 -13.75 24.96 -16.94
N ILE A 12 -13.38 26.25 -16.95
CA ILE A 12 -14.27 27.34 -17.38
C ILE A 12 -14.09 27.59 -18.86
N THR A 13 -12.85 27.73 -19.33
CA THR A 13 -12.53 28.09 -20.73
C THR A 13 -12.36 26.85 -21.62
N GLY A 14 -12.16 25.68 -21.04
CA GLY A 14 -11.87 24.44 -21.76
C GLY A 14 -10.50 24.40 -22.42
N LEU A 15 -9.66 25.41 -22.25
CA LEU A 15 -8.36 25.51 -22.90
C LEU A 15 -7.26 24.80 -22.10
N PRO A 16 -6.23 24.28 -22.79
CA PRO A 16 -5.05 23.76 -22.12
C PRO A 16 -4.35 24.87 -21.32
N MET A 17 -3.99 24.55 -20.07
CA MET A 17 -3.25 25.46 -19.20
C MET A 17 -2.14 24.73 -18.44
N ARG A 18 -1.14 25.49 -17.99
CA ARG A 18 -0.13 25.04 -17.05
C ARG A 18 -0.25 25.79 -15.74
N LYS A 19 -0.14 25.08 -14.61
CA LYS A 19 -0.18 25.66 -13.28
C LYS A 19 0.97 25.14 -12.44
N THR A 20 1.59 26.03 -11.69
CA THR A 20 2.63 25.66 -10.72
C THR A 20 1.96 25.28 -9.41
N ILE A 21 2.29 24.10 -8.89
CA ILE A 21 1.75 23.55 -7.65
C ILE A 21 2.91 23.36 -6.68
N SER A 22 2.78 23.85 -5.44
CA SER A 22 3.77 23.60 -4.40
C SER A 22 3.61 22.19 -3.82
N ILE A 23 4.73 21.60 -3.43
CA ILE A 23 4.72 20.28 -2.76
C ILE A 23 3.96 20.32 -1.43
N THR A 24 3.95 21.46 -0.77
CA THR A 24 3.20 21.69 0.47
C THR A 24 1.70 21.53 0.27
N LEU A 25 1.16 22.04 -0.84
CA LEU A 25 -0.25 21.85 -1.18
C LEU A 25 -0.60 20.38 -1.41
N VAL A 26 0.27 19.65 -2.13
CA VAL A 26 0.08 18.21 -2.38
C VAL A 26 0.12 17.43 -1.08
N ARG A 27 1.10 17.71 -0.22
CA ARG A 27 1.20 17.07 1.11
C ARG A 27 -0.04 17.34 1.97
N ALA A 28 -0.56 18.56 1.96
CA ALA A 28 -1.77 18.92 2.68
C ALA A 28 -2.99 18.14 2.17
N ALA A 29 -3.13 18.00 0.84
CA ALA A 29 -4.23 17.24 0.25
C ALA A 29 -4.22 15.74 0.62
N PHE A 30 -3.03 15.13 0.76
CA PHE A 30 -2.90 13.73 1.14
C PHE A 30 -3.01 13.46 2.65
N LYS A 31 -2.77 14.47 3.47
CA LYS A 31 -2.65 14.32 4.93
C LYS A 31 -3.86 13.64 5.56
N ASP A 32 -5.05 14.08 5.25
CA ASP A 32 -6.27 13.58 5.87
C ASP A 32 -6.56 12.12 5.47
N THR A 33 -6.38 11.81 4.18
CA THR A 33 -6.53 10.44 3.67
C THR A 33 -5.52 9.47 4.31
N LEU A 34 -4.25 9.88 4.43
CA LEU A 34 -3.25 9.06 5.11
C LEU A 34 -3.55 8.87 6.59
N LEU A 35 -4.09 9.89 7.26
CA LEU A 35 -4.50 9.81 8.65
C LEU A 35 -5.64 8.81 8.85
N GLU A 36 -6.63 8.80 7.96
CA GLU A 36 -7.71 7.81 7.98
C GLU A 36 -7.20 6.38 7.76
N CYS A 37 -6.29 6.19 6.80
CA CYS A 37 -5.62 4.90 6.61
C CYS A 37 -4.90 4.44 7.89
N MET A 38 -4.19 5.35 8.57
CA MET A 38 -3.49 5.00 9.81
C MET A 38 -4.44 4.68 10.96
N LYS A 39 -5.59 5.34 11.06
CA LYS A 39 -6.65 4.98 12.03
C LYS A 39 -7.15 3.57 11.78
N ALA A 40 -7.38 3.19 10.52
CA ALA A 40 -7.80 1.84 10.16
C ALA A 40 -6.75 0.78 10.53
N VAL A 41 -5.46 1.05 10.24
CA VAL A 41 -4.35 0.16 10.61
C VAL A 41 -4.26 -0.01 12.13
N ARG A 42 -4.34 1.07 12.90
CA ARG A 42 -4.35 1.01 14.37
C ARG A 42 -5.52 0.21 14.90
N SER A 43 -6.73 0.47 14.41
CA SER A 43 -7.93 -0.29 14.80
C SER A 43 -7.80 -1.77 14.51
N MET A 44 -7.13 -2.15 13.41
CA MET A 44 -6.85 -3.54 13.09
C MET A 44 -5.85 -4.15 14.08
N LEU A 45 -4.76 -3.46 14.38
CA LEU A 45 -3.76 -3.89 15.36
C LEU A 45 -4.37 -4.05 16.76
N ASP A 46 -5.26 -3.16 17.18
CA ASP A 46 -5.91 -3.19 18.49
C ASP A 46 -6.83 -4.41 18.64
N ARG A 47 -7.46 -4.85 17.56
CA ARG A 47 -8.31 -6.06 17.53
C ARG A 47 -7.54 -7.35 17.29
N THR A 48 -6.24 -7.26 17.00
CA THR A 48 -5.40 -8.44 16.74
C THR A 48 -5.06 -9.15 18.05
N PRO A 49 -5.18 -10.49 18.10
CA PRO A 49 -4.78 -11.28 19.28
C PRO A 49 -3.34 -11.00 19.71
N PRO A 50 -3.04 -11.05 21.03
CA PRO A 50 -1.73 -10.68 21.57
C PRO A 50 -0.55 -11.43 20.95
N GLU A 51 -0.70 -12.74 20.69
CA GLU A 51 0.35 -13.56 20.09
C GLU A 51 0.70 -13.12 18.67
N ILE A 52 -0.33 -12.83 17.86
CA ILE A 52 -0.16 -12.34 16.48
C ILE A 52 0.42 -10.93 16.50
N ARG A 53 -0.08 -10.08 17.39
CA ARG A 53 0.46 -8.72 17.56
C ARG A 53 1.96 -8.75 17.90
N LYS A 54 2.40 -9.63 18.81
CA LYS A 54 3.81 -9.82 19.14
C LYS A 54 4.64 -10.22 17.91
N ALA A 55 4.10 -11.11 17.07
CA ALA A 55 4.75 -11.51 15.83
C ALA A 55 4.85 -10.34 14.83
N ILE A 56 3.83 -9.50 14.71
CA ILE A 56 3.84 -8.29 13.85
C ILE A 56 4.93 -7.31 14.34
N TYR A 57 5.01 -7.05 15.64
CA TYR A 57 6.05 -6.17 16.20
C TYR A 57 7.46 -6.69 15.96
N LYS A 58 7.64 -8.02 15.97
CA LYS A 58 8.94 -8.66 15.70
C LYS A 58 9.30 -8.64 14.22
N ASN A 59 8.35 -8.91 13.33
CA ASN A 59 8.61 -9.09 11.90
C ASN A 59 8.46 -7.79 11.10
N GLY A 60 7.74 -6.80 11.62
CA GLY A 60 7.48 -5.53 10.95
C GLY A 60 6.28 -5.56 10.02
N ILE A 61 6.06 -4.42 9.38
CA ILE A 61 5.03 -4.21 8.34
C ILE A 61 5.73 -4.12 6.98
N TYR A 62 5.18 -4.79 5.98
CA TYR A 62 5.69 -4.77 4.63
C TYR A 62 4.69 -4.08 3.69
N LEU A 63 5.10 -2.97 3.06
CA LEU A 63 4.25 -2.19 2.17
C LEU A 63 4.39 -2.66 0.73
N THR A 64 3.26 -2.90 0.08
CA THR A 64 3.17 -3.27 -1.34
C THR A 64 2.11 -2.42 -2.06
N GLY A 65 2.04 -2.53 -3.38
CA GLY A 65 1.12 -1.74 -4.19
C GLY A 65 1.68 -0.40 -4.64
N GLY A 66 0.98 0.27 -5.56
CA GLY A 66 1.47 1.47 -6.22
C GLY A 66 1.75 2.65 -5.29
N ILE A 67 0.96 2.81 -4.23
CA ILE A 67 1.11 3.90 -3.25
C ILE A 67 2.42 3.74 -2.44
N ALA A 68 2.91 2.53 -2.24
CA ALA A 68 4.17 2.28 -1.55
C ALA A 68 5.41 2.81 -2.28
N ASN A 69 5.28 3.28 -3.53
CA ASN A 69 6.32 4.05 -4.23
C ASN A 69 6.46 5.49 -3.71
N MET A 70 5.53 5.96 -2.88
CA MET A 70 5.61 7.30 -2.31
C MET A 70 6.78 7.38 -1.33
N SER A 71 7.72 8.27 -1.62
CA SER A 71 8.90 8.48 -0.78
C SER A 71 8.52 8.89 0.64
N GLY A 72 9.05 8.17 1.64
CA GLY A 72 8.81 8.44 3.06
C GLY A 72 7.50 7.89 3.60
N LEU A 73 6.72 7.12 2.83
CA LEU A 73 5.50 6.48 3.32
C LEU A 73 5.82 5.42 4.39
N ASP A 74 6.88 4.66 4.21
CA ASP A 74 7.39 3.68 5.16
C ASP A 74 7.73 4.33 6.51
N ALA A 75 8.53 5.40 6.48
CA ALA A 75 8.86 6.18 7.67
C ALA A 75 7.63 6.79 8.34
N TYR A 76 6.65 7.25 7.56
CA TYR A 76 5.39 7.77 8.09
C TYR A 76 4.58 6.68 8.81
N VAL A 77 4.40 5.50 8.19
CA VAL A 77 3.70 4.36 8.80
C VAL A 77 4.41 3.91 10.07
N GLU A 78 5.74 3.79 10.04
CA GLU A 78 6.56 3.44 11.20
C GLU A 78 6.40 4.46 12.34
N SER A 79 6.41 5.75 12.03
CA SER A 79 6.21 6.81 13.02
C SER A 79 4.86 6.72 13.72
N MET A 80 3.82 6.34 12.99
CA MET A 80 2.44 6.26 13.47
C MET A 80 2.14 4.96 14.22
N THR A 81 2.69 3.84 13.80
CA THR A 81 2.43 2.51 14.37
C THR A 81 3.47 2.09 15.41
N LYS A 82 4.66 2.67 15.39
CA LYS A 82 5.85 2.26 16.16
C LYS A 82 6.31 0.84 15.83
N ILE A 83 5.97 0.36 14.62
CA ILE A 83 6.37 -0.94 14.11
C ILE A 83 7.28 -0.70 12.90
N HIS A 84 8.43 -1.38 12.88
CA HIS A 84 9.34 -1.29 11.74
C HIS A 84 8.61 -1.57 10.42
N THR A 85 8.77 -0.66 9.46
CA THR A 85 8.02 -0.71 8.19
C THR A 85 8.97 -0.64 7.01
N THR A 86 8.83 -1.56 6.07
CA THR A 86 9.67 -1.65 4.88
C THR A 86 8.79 -1.64 3.63
N ALA A 87 9.13 -0.81 2.65
CA ALA A 87 8.50 -0.87 1.33
C ALA A 87 9.18 -1.94 0.46
N ALA A 88 8.40 -2.65 -0.34
CA ALA A 88 8.93 -3.59 -1.32
C ALA A 88 9.81 -2.88 -2.36
N GLU A 89 10.84 -3.54 -2.88
CA GLU A 89 11.74 -2.98 -3.89
C GLU A 89 10.99 -2.51 -5.16
N LYS A 90 9.97 -3.27 -5.57
CA LYS A 90 9.08 -2.93 -6.70
C LYS A 90 7.63 -3.09 -6.28
N PRO A 91 7.12 -2.18 -5.44
CA PRO A 91 5.87 -2.41 -4.74
C PRO A 91 4.66 -2.54 -5.67
N GLY A 92 4.63 -1.80 -6.79
CA GLY A 92 3.53 -1.85 -7.75
C GLY A 92 3.34 -3.18 -8.48
N ILE A 93 4.40 -3.99 -8.59
CA ILE A 93 4.37 -5.31 -9.29
C ILE A 93 4.67 -6.47 -8.34
N CYS A 94 4.71 -6.22 -7.04
CA CYS A 94 5.06 -7.21 -6.02
C CYS A 94 4.14 -8.44 -6.07
N ALA A 95 2.83 -8.22 -6.20
CA ALA A 95 1.84 -9.30 -6.30
C ALA A 95 2.05 -10.17 -7.55
N VAL A 96 2.29 -9.55 -8.71
CA VAL A 96 2.56 -10.27 -9.96
C VAL A 96 3.86 -11.08 -9.87
N ASN A 97 4.90 -10.50 -9.26
CA ASN A 97 6.16 -11.21 -9.03
C ASN A 97 5.99 -12.40 -8.07
N GLY A 98 5.12 -12.27 -7.06
CA GLY A 98 4.75 -13.35 -6.17
C GLY A 98 4.05 -14.49 -6.92
N LEU A 99 3.05 -14.18 -7.73
CA LEU A 99 2.34 -15.15 -8.58
C LEU A 99 3.32 -15.85 -9.55
N LYS A 100 4.21 -15.11 -10.20
CA LYS A 100 5.26 -15.69 -11.03
C LYS A 100 6.12 -16.71 -10.27
N LYS A 101 6.53 -16.40 -9.05
CA LYS A 101 7.30 -17.32 -8.20
C LYS A 101 6.49 -18.58 -7.88
N ILE A 102 5.21 -18.46 -7.56
CA ILE A 102 4.33 -19.62 -7.31
C ILE A 102 4.23 -20.51 -8.54
N MET A 103 4.03 -19.93 -9.73
CA MET A 103 3.91 -20.69 -10.98
C MET A 103 5.20 -21.42 -11.38
N LEU A 104 6.37 -20.83 -11.10
CA LEU A 104 7.66 -21.39 -11.48
C LEU A 104 8.27 -22.34 -10.45
N SER A 105 7.77 -22.37 -9.23
CA SER A 105 8.29 -23.18 -8.13
C SER A 105 7.39 -24.38 -7.89
N LYS A 106 7.96 -25.58 -7.97
CA LYS A 106 7.24 -26.84 -7.65
C LYS A 106 6.77 -26.85 -6.18
N ASP A 107 7.57 -26.30 -5.27
CA ASP A 107 7.23 -26.28 -3.84
C ASP A 107 6.10 -25.31 -3.54
N LEU A 108 6.06 -24.17 -4.22
CA LEU A 108 5.05 -23.13 -4.03
C LEU A 108 3.78 -23.38 -4.86
N SER A 109 3.81 -24.27 -5.85
CA SER A 109 2.64 -24.59 -6.68
C SER A 109 1.46 -25.12 -5.86
N LYS A 110 1.72 -25.68 -4.68
CA LYS A 110 0.70 -26.12 -3.71
C LYS A 110 -0.15 -24.98 -3.15
N LEU A 111 0.33 -23.74 -3.26
CA LEU A 111 -0.42 -22.53 -2.87
C LEU A 111 -1.35 -22.05 -3.98
N ALA A 112 -1.17 -22.55 -5.21
CA ALA A 112 -2.06 -22.25 -6.32
C ALA A 112 -3.31 -23.15 -6.24
N TYR A 113 -4.47 -22.53 -6.12
CA TYR A 113 -5.77 -23.21 -6.18
C TYR A 113 -6.70 -22.46 -7.12
N SER A 114 -7.65 -23.18 -7.70
CA SER A 114 -8.69 -22.57 -8.54
C SER A 114 -9.92 -22.22 -7.69
N MET A 115 -10.70 -21.23 -8.14
CA MET A 115 -12.00 -20.92 -7.50
C MET A 115 -12.96 -22.12 -7.48
N LEU A 116 -12.81 -23.06 -8.42
CA LEU A 116 -13.59 -24.28 -8.45
C LEU A 116 -13.28 -25.19 -7.26
N ASP A 117 -12.03 -25.22 -6.80
CA ASP A 117 -11.61 -26.03 -5.65
C ASP A 117 -12.22 -25.52 -4.33
N GLU A 118 -12.43 -24.21 -4.20
CA GLU A 118 -13.10 -23.63 -3.03
C GLU A 118 -14.59 -23.97 -2.98
N SER A 119 -15.28 -23.96 -4.12
CA SER A 119 -16.71 -24.27 -4.19
C SER A 119 -17.02 -25.67 -3.66
N TYR A 120 -16.13 -26.64 -3.87
CA TYR A 120 -16.29 -28.00 -3.37
C TYR A 120 -15.92 -28.17 -1.89
N ARG A 121 -15.13 -27.28 -1.32
CA ARG A 121 -14.68 -27.36 0.08
C ARG A 121 -15.79 -27.01 1.08
N TRP A 122 -16.76 -26.18 0.68
CA TRP A 122 -17.88 -25.76 1.52
C TRP A 122 -19.14 -26.63 1.37
N MET A 123 -19.11 -27.58 0.43
CA MET A 123 -20.21 -28.53 0.19
C MET A 123 -20.00 -29.87 0.88
N ARG A 124 -18.96 -30.06 1.67
CA ARG A 124 -18.70 -31.19 2.56
C ARG A 124 -18.76 -30.72 4.01
#